data_0ba06b5a1cbf0c59531ac864aeae1887
#
_entry.id   0ba06b5a1cbf0c59531ac864aeae1887
#
_cell.length_a   1.000
_cell.length_b   1.000
_cell.length_c   1.000
_cell.angle_alpha   90.00
_cell.angle_beta   90.00
_cell.angle_gamma   90.00
#
_symmetry.space_group_name_H-M   'P 1'
#
loop_
_entity.id
_entity.type
_entity.pdbx_description
1 polymer ?
#
loop_
_entity_poly.entity_id
_entity_poly.type
_entity_poly.pdbx_seq_one_letter_code
_entity_poly.pdbx_strand_id
1 'polypeptide(L)'
;MAPAMLEADGLVSGYGRIRILDGVSMSLSAGEVVAVIGHNGMGKTTLLRTLLGLLRAKAGTIHLAGRDITRMATAVRSRLGLGYVPQGRQIFPELTVLENLQIAEVARPSATDIPAMLERFPALAELRNRPGRALSGGEQQLLALARCLVGRPSVVLLDEPSEGIQPSIVEQIAKHLHDLSVRQKLAILLVEQDLQFVAGIAQRVYVMRKGRFVSELAPGDLADPAIVKEQLGI
;
A
#
# COMPACT_ATOMS: atom_id res chain seq x y z
N MET A 1 -19.84 11.45 6.71
CA MET A 1 -18.65 10.56 6.57
C MET A 1 -18.43 10.33 5.08
N ALA A 2 -17.20 10.40 4.60
CA ALA A 2 -16.88 10.03 3.22
C ALA A 2 -17.21 8.54 3.01
N PRO A 3 -17.68 8.13 1.82
CA PRO A 3 -17.99 6.73 1.56
C PRO A 3 -16.69 5.89 1.64
N ALA A 4 -16.80 4.69 2.22
CA ALA A 4 -15.69 3.77 2.28
C ALA A 4 -15.29 3.30 0.88
N MET A 5 -13.99 3.40 0.58
CA MET A 5 -13.41 2.95 -0.69
C MET A 5 -12.95 1.48 -0.62
N LEU A 6 -12.49 1.04 0.55
CA LEU A 6 -12.14 -0.36 0.80
C LEU A 6 -12.67 -0.73 2.17
N GLU A 7 -13.39 -1.84 2.23
CA GLU A 7 -13.91 -2.40 3.48
C GLU A 7 -13.56 -3.88 3.55
N ALA A 8 -13.24 -4.32 4.73
CA ALA A 8 -13.08 -5.73 5.07
C ALA A 8 -13.86 -6.00 6.34
N ASP A 9 -14.63 -7.07 6.37
CA ASP A 9 -15.39 -7.47 7.55
C ASP A 9 -15.18 -8.93 7.88
N GLY A 10 -14.74 -9.20 9.11
CA GLY A 10 -14.55 -10.53 9.66
C GLY A 10 -13.59 -11.42 8.87
N LEU A 11 -12.53 -10.83 8.24
CA LEU A 11 -11.63 -11.59 7.37
C LEU A 11 -10.89 -12.68 8.12
N VAL A 12 -11.04 -13.92 7.62
CA VAL A 12 -10.23 -15.08 8.00
C VAL A 12 -9.46 -15.55 6.78
N SER A 13 -8.14 -15.68 6.88
CA SER A 13 -7.28 -16.12 5.78
C SER A 13 -6.00 -16.77 6.29
N GLY A 14 -5.23 -17.38 5.39
CA GLY A 14 -3.94 -18.01 5.72
C GLY A 14 -3.54 -19.06 4.68
N TYR A 15 -2.45 -19.76 4.92
CA TYR A 15 -1.83 -20.69 3.99
C TYR A 15 -2.20 -22.14 4.31
N GLY A 16 -2.80 -22.83 3.35
CA GLY A 16 -3.26 -24.21 3.58
C GLY A 16 -4.21 -24.29 4.79
N ARG A 17 -3.84 -25.09 5.81
CA ARG A 17 -4.61 -25.21 7.06
C ARG A 17 -4.23 -24.17 8.11
N ILE A 18 -3.12 -23.45 7.92
CA ILE A 18 -2.63 -22.45 8.88
C ILE A 18 -3.46 -21.18 8.73
N ARG A 19 -4.14 -20.76 9.82
CA ARG A 19 -4.83 -19.49 9.90
C ARG A 19 -3.83 -18.42 10.31
N ILE A 20 -3.75 -17.32 9.54
CA ILE A 20 -2.91 -16.16 9.82
C ILE A 20 -3.78 -14.96 10.18
N LEU A 21 -4.86 -14.69 9.41
CA LEU A 21 -5.84 -13.65 9.77
C LEU A 21 -7.03 -14.31 10.46
N ASP A 22 -7.51 -13.67 11.52
CA ASP A 22 -8.55 -14.22 12.37
C ASP A 22 -9.57 -13.13 12.78
N GLY A 23 -10.55 -12.89 11.89
CA GLY A 23 -11.64 -11.94 12.12
C GLY A 23 -11.22 -10.47 11.97
N VAL A 24 -10.39 -10.15 10.96
CA VAL A 24 -9.94 -8.77 10.73
C VAL A 24 -11.04 -7.96 10.06
N SER A 25 -11.42 -6.83 10.66
CA SER A 25 -12.35 -5.86 10.10
C SER A 25 -11.71 -4.48 10.03
N MET A 26 -11.88 -3.78 8.89
CA MET A 26 -11.35 -2.43 8.68
C MET A 26 -12.14 -1.69 7.62
N SER A 27 -12.03 -0.38 7.64
CA SER A 27 -12.51 0.51 6.58
C SER A 27 -11.45 1.52 6.19
N LEU A 28 -11.48 1.96 4.93
CA LEU A 28 -10.60 2.97 4.37
C LEU A 28 -11.43 3.88 3.47
N SER A 29 -11.45 5.18 3.77
CA SER A 29 -12.24 6.19 3.05
C SER A 29 -11.46 6.81 1.90
N ALA A 30 -12.17 7.49 0.99
CA ALA A 30 -11.53 8.25 -0.10
C ALA A 30 -10.65 9.38 0.47
N GLY A 31 -9.40 9.44 0.03
CA GLY A 31 -8.43 10.44 0.50
C GLY A 31 -7.88 10.17 1.90
N GLU A 32 -8.11 8.99 2.45
CA GLU A 32 -7.59 8.60 3.74
C GLU A 32 -6.31 7.75 3.58
N VAL A 33 -5.35 7.96 4.49
CA VAL A 33 -4.19 7.10 4.68
C VAL A 33 -4.37 6.36 6.00
N VAL A 34 -4.55 5.05 5.94
CA VAL A 34 -4.63 4.17 7.10
C VAL A 34 -3.38 3.32 7.16
N ALA A 35 -2.74 3.27 8.32
CA ALA A 35 -1.58 2.41 8.54
C ALA A 35 -1.96 1.16 9.34
N VAL A 36 -1.26 0.06 9.07
CA VAL A 36 -1.27 -1.15 9.88
C VAL A 36 0.15 -1.39 10.37
N ILE A 37 0.34 -1.30 11.69
CA ILE A 37 1.63 -1.55 12.33
C ILE A 37 1.61 -2.86 13.11
N GLY A 38 2.79 -3.40 13.39
CA GLY A 38 2.97 -4.64 14.14
C GLY A 38 4.28 -5.33 13.76
N HIS A 39 4.75 -6.21 14.62
CA HIS A 39 6.00 -6.97 14.38
C HIS A 39 5.93 -7.85 13.13
N ASN A 40 7.09 -8.31 12.70
CA ASN A 40 7.18 -9.30 11.63
C ASN A 40 6.42 -10.59 12.01
N GLY A 41 5.76 -11.19 11.01
CA GLY A 41 4.95 -12.39 11.23
C GLY A 41 3.56 -12.15 11.84
N MET A 42 3.16 -10.91 12.14
CA MET A 42 1.83 -10.62 12.73
C MET A 42 0.68 -10.75 11.72
N GLY A 43 0.95 -10.90 10.42
CA GLY A 43 -0.09 -11.09 9.40
C GLY A 43 -0.29 -9.91 8.46
N LYS A 44 0.50 -8.84 8.57
CA LYS A 44 0.36 -7.60 7.76
C LYS A 44 0.36 -7.85 6.25
N THR A 45 1.42 -8.46 5.71
CA THR A 45 1.51 -8.83 4.28
C THR A 45 0.41 -9.84 3.89
N THR A 46 -0.01 -10.72 4.80
CA THR A 46 -1.12 -11.65 4.56
C THR A 46 -2.43 -10.91 4.38
N LEU A 47 -2.67 -9.83 5.16
CA LEU A 47 -3.81 -8.94 4.97
C LEU A 47 -3.81 -8.33 3.56
N LEU A 48 -2.70 -7.71 3.14
CA LEU A 48 -2.60 -7.12 1.80
C LEU A 48 -2.83 -8.17 0.70
N ARG A 49 -2.22 -9.34 0.81
CA ARG A 49 -2.40 -10.44 -0.15
C ARG A 49 -3.85 -10.93 -0.21
N THR A 50 -4.56 -10.92 0.92
CA THR A 50 -5.98 -11.31 0.96
C THR A 50 -6.85 -10.24 0.32
N LEU A 51 -6.61 -8.96 0.61
CA LEU A 51 -7.31 -7.83 -0.01
C LEU A 51 -7.10 -7.79 -1.53
N LEU A 52 -5.91 -8.15 -1.99
CA LEU A 52 -5.58 -8.26 -3.43
C LEU A 52 -6.20 -9.47 -4.12
N GLY A 53 -6.62 -10.49 -3.36
CA GLY A 53 -7.07 -11.76 -3.92
C GLY A 53 -5.95 -12.71 -4.36
N LEU A 54 -4.69 -12.41 -3.99
CA LEU A 54 -3.55 -13.34 -4.11
C LEU A 54 -3.68 -14.49 -3.12
N LEU A 55 -4.34 -14.24 -1.99
CA LEU A 55 -4.69 -15.23 -0.99
C LEU A 55 -6.20 -15.21 -0.79
N ARG A 56 -6.83 -16.39 -0.82
CA ARG A 56 -8.29 -16.49 -0.70
C ARG A 56 -8.74 -16.21 0.73
N ALA A 57 -9.75 -15.36 0.91
CA ALA A 57 -10.49 -15.27 2.17
C ALA A 57 -11.25 -16.58 2.42
N LYS A 58 -11.07 -17.17 3.61
CA LYS A 58 -11.78 -18.38 4.07
C LYS A 58 -13.12 -18.04 4.71
N ALA A 59 -13.23 -16.83 5.30
CA ALA A 59 -14.46 -16.24 5.82
C ALA A 59 -14.34 -14.71 5.77
N GLY A 60 -15.46 -14.02 5.97
CA GLY A 60 -15.58 -12.58 5.88
C GLY A 60 -15.79 -12.08 4.46
N THR A 61 -15.91 -10.76 4.31
CA THR A 61 -16.18 -10.09 3.03
C THR A 61 -15.21 -8.95 2.77
N ILE A 62 -15.01 -8.62 1.49
CA ILE A 62 -14.18 -7.49 1.05
C ILE A 62 -14.99 -6.70 0.03
N HIS A 63 -15.15 -5.40 0.26
CA HIS A 63 -15.83 -4.49 -0.66
C HIS A 63 -14.89 -3.40 -1.15
N LEU A 64 -14.95 -3.09 -2.44
CA LEU A 64 -14.24 -1.97 -3.07
C LEU A 64 -15.27 -1.03 -3.67
N ALA A 65 -15.32 0.21 -3.19
CA ALA A 65 -16.34 1.21 -3.55
C ALA A 65 -17.79 0.63 -3.50
N GLY A 66 -18.11 -0.09 -2.42
CA GLY A 66 -19.40 -0.74 -2.19
C GLY A 66 -19.64 -2.04 -2.97
N ARG A 67 -18.73 -2.42 -3.87
CA ARG A 67 -18.84 -3.66 -4.65
C ARG A 67 -18.16 -4.82 -3.92
N ASP A 68 -18.85 -5.93 -3.73
CA ASP A 68 -18.24 -7.17 -3.20
C ASP A 68 -17.21 -7.72 -4.20
N ILE A 69 -15.95 -7.78 -3.74
CA ILE A 69 -14.82 -8.32 -4.49
C ILE A 69 -14.23 -9.58 -3.84
N THR A 70 -14.87 -10.12 -2.79
CA THR A 70 -14.34 -11.19 -1.93
C THR A 70 -13.84 -12.40 -2.72
N ARG A 71 -14.54 -12.78 -3.78
CA ARG A 71 -14.20 -13.95 -4.62
C ARG A 71 -13.61 -13.59 -5.97
N MET A 72 -13.38 -12.30 -6.24
CA MET A 72 -12.82 -11.85 -7.52
C MET A 72 -11.33 -12.12 -7.61
N ALA A 73 -10.88 -12.51 -8.79
CA ALA A 73 -9.45 -12.68 -9.08
C ALA A 73 -8.69 -11.34 -9.01
N THR A 74 -7.41 -11.39 -8.67
CA THR A 74 -6.51 -10.22 -8.54
C THR A 74 -6.58 -9.29 -9.75
N ALA A 75 -6.53 -9.82 -10.97
CA ALA A 75 -6.62 -9.02 -12.20
C ALA A 75 -7.93 -8.23 -12.32
N VAL A 76 -9.05 -8.77 -11.81
CA VAL A 76 -10.33 -8.06 -11.78
C VAL A 76 -10.30 -6.94 -10.75
N ARG A 77 -9.80 -7.22 -9.53
CA ARG A 77 -9.65 -6.20 -8.48
C ARG A 77 -8.76 -5.05 -8.92
N SER A 78 -7.65 -5.36 -9.60
CA SER A 78 -6.77 -4.35 -10.18
C SER A 78 -7.51 -3.47 -11.19
N ARG A 79 -8.28 -4.06 -12.13
CA ARG A 79 -9.08 -3.29 -13.09
C ARG A 79 -10.16 -2.43 -12.44
N LEU A 80 -10.66 -2.82 -11.28
CA LEU A 80 -11.62 -2.05 -10.48
C LEU A 80 -10.97 -0.89 -9.72
N GLY A 81 -9.64 -0.79 -9.71
CA GLY A 81 -8.93 0.34 -9.10
C GLY A 81 -8.11 0.01 -7.86
N LEU A 82 -7.86 -1.27 -7.58
CA LEU A 82 -6.97 -1.66 -6.49
C LEU A 82 -5.53 -1.77 -6.99
N GLY A 83 -4.66 -0.86 -6.54
CA GLY A 83 -3.22 -0.86 -6.80
C GLY A 83 -2.43 -1.52 -5.67
N TYR A 84 -1.20 -1.96 -5.98
CA TYR A 84 -0.32 -2.57 -4.99
C TYR A 84 1.15 -2.28 -5.27
N VAL A 85 1.87 -1.89 -4.24
CA VAL A 85 3.33 -1.81 -4.22
C VAL A 85 3.84 -2.83 -3.20
N PRO A 86 4.46 -3.92 -3.65
CA PRO A 86 4.96 -4.97 -2.78
C PRO A 86 6.25 -4.57 -2.05
N GLN A 87 6.53 -5.24 -0.93
CA GLN A 87 7.85 -5.24 -0.31
C GLN A 87 8.91 -5.69 -1.32
N GLY A 88 10.08 -5.07 -1.29
CA GLY A 88 11.17 -5.39 -2.21
C GLY A 88 11.00 -4.83 -3.63
N ARG A 89 10.14 -3.83 -3.81
CA ARG A 89 9.99 -2.98 -5.01
C ARG A 89 9.45 -3.68 -6.25
N GLN A 90 9.94 -4.87 -6.59
CA GLN A 90 9.52 -5.74 -7.73
C GLN A 90 9.39 -4.98 -9.07
N ILE A 91 10.39 -4.15 -9.39
CA ILE A 91 10.52 -3.54 -10.71
C ILE A 91 11.10 -4.55 -11.73
N PHE A 92 11.05 -4.22 -13.01
CA PHE A 92 11.76 -4.98 -14.05
C PHE A 92 13.19 -4.43 -14.16
N PRO A 93 14.22 -5.13 -13.65
CA PRO A 93 15.57 -4.59 -13.51
C PRO A 93 16.27 -4.37 -14.86
N GLU A 94 15.95 -5.16 -15.88
CA GLU A 94 16.56 -5.07 -17.21
C GLU A 94 15.90 -4.01 -18.10
N LEU A 95 14.70 -3.57 -17.76
CA LEU A 95 13.97 -2.54 -18.47
C LEU A 95 14.34 -1.16 -17.97
N THR A 96 14.31 -0.17 -18.85
CA THR A 96 14.45 1.24 -18.48
C THR A 96 13.30 1.71 -17.58
N VAL A 97 13.46 2.87 -16.97
CA VAL A 97 12.38 3.52 -16.22
C VAL A 97 11.14 3.71 -17.11
N LEU A 98 11.32 4.20 -18.33
CA LEU A 98 10.23 4.43 -19.26
C LEU A 98 9.53 3.13 -19.64
N GLU A 99 10.25 2.08 -19.98
CA GLU A 99 9.69 0.76 -20.30
C GLU A 99 8.96 0.13 -19.12
N ASN A 100 9.48 0.30 -17.88
CA ASN A 100 8.79 -0.11 -16.66
C ASN A 100 7.41 0.56 -16.53
N LEU A 101 7.29 1.84 -16.85
CA LEU A 101 6.02 2.57 -16.84
C LEU A 101 5.10 2.11 -17.99
N GLN A 102 5.64 1.89 -19.18
CA GLN A 102 4.88 1.42 -20.34
C GLN A 102 4.25 0.03 -20.13
N ILE A 103 4.95 -0.90 -19.46
CA ILE A 103 4.35 -2.19 -19.11
C ILE A 103 3.12 -2.02 -18.20
N ALA A 104 3.17 -1.08 -17.26
CA ALA A 104 2.01 -0.80 -16.40
C ALA A 104 0.84 -0.20 -17.21
N GLU A 105 1.13 0.54 -18.28
CA GLU A 105 0.12 1.06 -19.20
C GLU A 105 -0.66 -0.05 -19.92
N VAL A 106 0.01 -1.12 -20.35
CA VAL A 106 -0.64 -2.25 -21.03
C VAL A 106 -1.78 -2.86 -20.19
N ALA A 107 -1.65 -2.82 -18.86
CA ALA A 107 -2.68 -3.34 -17.97
C ALA A 107 -3.95 -2.47 -17.92
N ARG A 108 -3.85 -1.17 -18.28
CA ARG A 108 -4.96 -0.18 -18.26
C ARG A 108 -4.76 0.94 -19.30
N PRO A 109 -4.87 0.64 -20.61
CA PRO A 109 -4.51 1.57 -21.69
C PRO A 109 -5.27 2.91 -21.66
N SER A 110 -6.51 2.91 -21.20
CA SER A 110 -7.38 4.11 -21.17
C SER A 110 -7.15 5.04 -19.98
N ALA A 111 -6.32 4.64 -19.03
CA ALA A 111 -6.12 5.39 -17.78
C ALA A 111 -4.74 6.04 -17.67
N THR A 112 -3.85 5.80 -18.64
CA THR A 112 -2.42 6.11 -18.50
C THR A 112 -2.07 7.50 -19.02
N ASP A 113 -1.18 8.14 -18.26
CA ASP A 113 -0.55 9.40 -18.63
C ASP A 113 0.91 9.36 -18.12
N ILE A 114 1.78 8.70 -18.91
CA ILE A 114 3.20 8.58 -18.55
C ILE A 114 3.88 9.95 -18.46
N PRO A 115 3.63 10.93 -19.37
CA PRO A 115 4.15 12.28 -19.23
C PRO A 115 3.79 12.93 -17.89
N ALA A 116 2.52 12.92 -17.47
CA ALA A 116 2.11 13.47 -16.18
C ALA A 116 2.74 12.70 -14.99
N MET A 117 3.00 11.40 -15.16
CA MET A 117 3.71 10.62 -14.14
C MET A 117 5.17 11.03 -14.01
N LEU A 118 5.86 11.30 -15.12
CA LEU A 118 7.23 11.79 -15.12
C LEU A 118 7.32 13.25 -14.59
N GLU A 119 6.34 14.10 -14.85
CA GLU A 119 6.24 15.42 -14.22
C GLU A 119 6.10 15.33 -12.71
N ARG A 120 5.33 14.35 -12.22
CA ARG A 120 5.14 14.10 -10.78
C ARG A 120 6.39 13.58 -10.09
N PHE A 121 7.19 12.79 -10.79
CA PHE A 121 8.43 12.19 -10.29
C PHE A 121 9.64 12.69 -11.12
N PRO A 122 10.11 13.95 -10.93
CA PRO A 122 11.19 14.53 -11.74
C PRO A 122 12.48 13.70 -11.72
N ALA A 123 12.81 13.08 -10.56
CA ALA A 123 13.96 12.19 -10.45
C ALA A 123 13.87 11.00 -11.43
N LEU A 124 12.67 10.47 -11.68
CA LEU A 124 12.47 9.40 -12.66
C LEU A 124 12.52 9.93 -14.11
N ALA A 125 12.09 11.16 -14.33
CA ALA A 125 12.16 11.80 -15.65
C ALA A 125 13.61 11.94 -16.13
N GLU A 126 14.53 12.36 -15.26
CA GLU A 126 15.96 12.44 -15.53
C GLU A 126 16.58 11.06 -15.83
N LEU A 127 16.06 10.03 -15.21
CA LEU A 127 16.53 8.65 -15.30
C LEU A 127 15.76 7.80 -16.32
N ARG A 128 14.88 8.39 -17.11
CA ARG A 128 13.90 7.66 -17.97
C ARG A 128 14.49 6.57 -18.86
N ASN A 129 15.73 6.75 -19.34
CA ASN A 129 16.43 5.82 -20.20
C ASN A 129 17.39 4.88 -19.45
N ARG A 130 17.45 4.99 -18.09
CA ARG A 130 18.33 4.17 -17.27
C ARG A 130 17.64 2.85 -16.94
N PRO A 131 18.34 1.69 -17.02
CA PRO A 131 17.76 0.39 -16.63
C PRO A 131 17.51 0.34 -15.11
N GLY A 132 16.45 -0.34 -14.71
CA GLY A 132 16.01 -0.44 -13.32
C GLY A 132 17.08 -0.93 -12.35
N ARG A 133 17.96 -1.85 -12.81
CA ARG A 133 19.08 -2.36 -11.99
C ARG A 133 20.13 -1.28 -11.66
N ALA A 134 20.23 -0.23 -12.46
CA ALA A 134 21.20 0.85 -12.26
C ALA A 134 20.65 2.00 -11.37
N LEU A 135 19.42 1.86 -10.89
CA LEU A 135 18.79 2.78 -9.97
C LEU A 135 19.22 2.47 -8.53
N SER A 136 19.33 3.51 -7.70
CA SER A 136 19.45 3.38 -6.25
C SER A 136 18.18 2.74 -5.65
N GLY A 137 18.27 2.24 -4.42
CA GLY A 137 17.13 1.64 -3.74
C GLY A 137 15.92 2.57 -3.64
N GLY A 138 16.14 3.85 -3.36
CA GLY A 138 15.08 4.85 -3.30
C GLY A 138 14.45 5.14 -4.66
N GLU A 139 15.26 5.28 -5.72
CA GLU A 139 14.77 5.48 -7.08
C GLU A 139 13.96 4.27 -7.58
N GLN A 140 14.37 3.04 -7.21
CA GLN A 140 13.57 1.84 -7.50
C GLN A 140 12.23 1.85 -6.79
N GLN A 141 12.17 2.34 -5.56
CA GLN A 141 10.91 2.46 -4.81
C GLN A 141 9.99 3.53 -5.42
N LEU A 142 10.55 4.68 -5.80
CA LEU A 142 9.80 5.70 -6.54
C LEU A 142 9.26 5.14 -7.87
N LEU A 143 10.05 4.35 -8.58
CA LEU A 143 9.62 3.68 -9.81
C LEU A 143 8.50 2.66 -9.55
N ALA A 144 8.59 1.86 -8.48
CA ALA A 144 7.53 0.92 -8.11
C ALA A 144 6.21 1.64 -7.78
N LEU A 145 6.30 2.76 -7.06
CA LEU A 145 5.14 3.62 -6.77
C LEU A 145 4.56 4.23 -8.05
N ALA A 146 5.41 4.83 -8.90
CA ALA A 146 4.99 5.42 -10.17
C ALA A 146 4.29 4.39 -11.07
N ARG A 147 4.83 3.17 -11.19
CA ARG A 147 4.20 2.05 -11.93
C ARG A 147 2.81 1.70 -11.40
N CYS A 148 2.64 1.67 -10.09
CA CYS A 148 1.33 1.44 -9.48
C CYS A 148 0.34 2.54 -9.86
N LEU A 149 0.78 3.80 -9.84
CA LEU A 149 -0.04 4.99 -10.08
C LEU A 149 -0.39 5.21 -11.56
N VAL A 150 0.42 4.70 -12.50
CA VAL A 150 0.12 4.75 -13.95
C VAL A 150 -1.29 4.24 -14.24
N GLY A 151 -1.72 3.17 -13.57
CA GLY A 151 -3.08 2.63 -13.72
C GLY A 151 -4.20 3.45 -13.07
N ARG A 152 -3.93 4.65 -12.51
CA ARG A 152 -4.88 5.51 -11.80
C ARG A 152 -5.76 4.73 -10.81
N PRO A 153 -5.17 4.03 -9.83
CA PRO A 153 -5.95 3.31 -8.83
C PRO A 153 -6.76 4.28 -7.96
N SER A 154 -7.90 3.83 -7.45
CA SER A 154 -8.66 4.54 -6.41
C SER A 154 -8.23 4.17 -5.00
N VAL A 155 -7.64 2.98 -4.85
CA VAL A 155 -7.05 2.46 -3.60
C VAL A 155 -5.66 1.92 -3.90
N VAL A 156 -4.68 2.27 -3.08
CA VAL A 156 -3.32 1.71 -3.15
C VAL A 156 -2.97 1.02 -1.84
N LEU A 157 -2.48 -0.21 -1.96
CA LEU A 157 -1.93 -0.99 -0.87
C LEU A 157 -0.40 -0.91 -0.94
N LEU A 158 0.26 -0.54 0.17
CA LEU A 158 1.72 -0.41 0.26
C LEU A 158 2.25 -1.36 1.33
N ASP A 159 3.23 -2.18 0.96
CA ASP A 159 3.87 -3.15 1.85
C ASP A 159 5.32 -2.71 2.16
N GLU A 160 5.53 -2.14 3.35
CA GLU A 160 6.80 -1.65 3.88
C GLU A 160 7.58 -0.75 2.89
N PRO A 161 6.97 0.37 2.41
CA PRO A 161 7.57 1.22 1.38
C PRO A 161 8.80 1.99 1.84
N SER A 162 9.08 2.11 3.14
CA SER A 162 10.25 2.80 3.70
C SER A 162 11.46 1.87 3.87
N GLU A 163 11.27 0.54 3.78
CA GLU A 163 12.30 -0.44 4.11
C GLU A 163 13.56 -0.32 3.24
N GLY A 164 14.72 -0.19 3.89
CA GLY A 164 16.03 -0.16 3.22
C GLY A 164 16.23 1.06 2.32
N ILE A 165 15.60 2.18 2.64
CA ILE A 165 15.64 3.43 1.89
C ILE A 165 16.23 4.54 2.75
N GLN A 166 16.97 5.47 2.12
CA GLN A 166 17.53 6.63 2.80
C GLN A 166 16.42 7.58 3.30
N PRO A 167 16.56 8.22 4.47
CA PRO A 167 15.54 9.07 5.07
C PRO A 167 15.02 10.17 4.13
N SER A 168 15.89 10.80 3.35
CA SER A 168 15.51 11.86 2.41
C SER A 168 14.54 11.38 1.30
N ILE A 169 14.65 10.12 0.89
CA ILE A 169 13.72 9.52 -0.08
C ILE A 169 12.42 9.08 0.61
N VAL A 170 12.50 8.60 1.86
CA VAL A 170 11.32 8.29 2.67
C VAL A 170 10.44 9.53 2.82
N GLU A 171 11.03 10.69 3.12
CA GLU A 171 10.33 11.97 3.18
C GLU A 171 9.67 12.36 1.84
N GLN A 172 10.37 12.13 0.71
CA GLN A 172 9.80 12.37 -0.62
C GLN A 172 8.60 11.46 -0.88
N ILE A 173 8.71 10.16 -0.55
CA ILE A 173 7.59 9.21 -0.67
C ILE A 173 6.41 9.68 0.19
N ALA A 174 6.66 10.05 1.45
CA ALA A 174 5.63 10.57 2.35
C ALA A 174 4.89 11.75 1.75
N LYS A 175 5.64 12.73 1.21
CA LYS A 175 5.07 13.91 0.54
C LYS A 175 4.21 13.53 -0.67
N HIS A 176 4.70 12.63 -1.54
CA HIS A 176 3.94 12.16 -2.69
C HIS A 176 2.65 11.47 -2.28
N LEU A 177 2.69 10.59 -1.26
CA LEU A 177 1.51 9.88 -0.76
C LEU A 177 0.49 10.85 -0.14
N HIS A 178 0.96 11.83 0.64
CA HIS A 178 0.11 12.87 1.21
C HIS A 178 -0.57 13.70 0.12
N ASP A 179 0.18 14.19 -0.87
CA ASP A 179 -0.37 14.97 -1.99
C ASP A 179 -1.42 14.17 -2.79
N LEU A 180 -1.16 12.87 -3.01
CA LEU A 180 -2.10 11.98 -3.71
C LEU A 180 -3.39 11.79 -2.90
N SER A 181 -3.29 11.56 -1.59
CA SER A 181 -4.47 11.36 -0.74
C SER A 181 -5.31 12.63 -0.68
N VAL A 182 -4.71 13.79 -0.46
CA VAL A 182 -5.42 15.06 -0.30
C VAL A 182 -6.01 15.55 -1.63
N ARG A 183 -5.16 15.62 -2.69
CA ARG A 183 -5.54 16.26 -3.96
C ARG A 183 -6.31 15.36 -4.90
N GLN A 184 -6.00 14.05 -4.91
CA GLN A 184 -6.63 13.09 -5.82
C GLN A 184 -7.63 12.16 -5.13
N LYS A 185 -7.83 12.34 -3.82
CA LYS A 185 -8.70 11.49 -3.00
C LYS A 185 -8.30 10.01 -3.07
N LEU A 186 -7.01 9.74 -3.31
CA LEU A 186 -6.47 8.38 -3.29
C LEU A 186 -6.58 7.81 -1.89
N ALA A 187 -7.22 6.66 -1.75
CA ALA A 187 -7.27 5.91 -0.51
C ALA A 187 -6.01 5.04 -0.39
N ILE A 188 -5.30 5.10 0.72
CA ILE A 188 -4.01 4.42 0.91
C ILE A 188 -4.05 3.54 2.16
N LEU A 189 -3.84 2.25 1.99
CA LEU A 189 -3.57 1.32 3.10
C LEU A 189 -2.07 1.02 3.12
N LEU A 190 -1.43 1.40 4.21
CA LEU A 190 0.01 1.27 4.44
C LEU A 190 0.27 0.20 5.49
N VAL A 191 1.12 -0.75 5.19
CA VAL A 191 1.69 -1.69 6.17
C VAL A 191 3.13 -1.27 6.43
N GLU A 192 3.48 -1.04 7.69
CA GLU A 192 4.78 -0.45 8.03
C GLU A 192 5.28 -0.85 9.43
N GLN A 193 6.58 -0.66 9.65
CA GLN A 193 7.25 -0.79 10.93
C GLN A 193 7.90 0.52 11.38
N ASP A 194 8.21 1.43 10.45
CA ASP A 194 8.73 2.77 10.74
C ASP A 194 7.60 3.66 11.29
N LEU A 195 7.58 3.82 12.61
CA LEU A 195 6.54 4.60 13.31
C LEU A 195 6.63 6.09 12.99
N GLN A 196 7.84 6.62 12.69
CA GLN A 196 8.00 8.03 12.34
C GLN A 196 7.39 8.30 10.96
N PHE A 197 7.63 7.41 9.99
CA PHE A 197 7.01 7.48 8.68
C PHE A 197 5.47 7.39 8.79
N VAL A 198 4.95 6.43 9.57
CA VAL A 198 3.51 6.28 9.81
C VAL A 198 2.91 7.53 10.45
N ALA A 199 3.53 8.05 11.51
CA ALA A 199 3.06 9.26 12.21
C ALA A 199 3.00 10.49 11.29
N GLY A 200 3.90 10.55 10.30
CA GLY A 200 3.98 11.67 9.34
C GLY A 200 2.89 11.69 8.27
N ILE A 201 2.21 10.55 7.99
CA ILE A 201 1.29 10.47 6.84
C ILE A 201 -0.08 9.86 7.15
N ALA A 202 -0.20 8.99 8.15
CA ALA A 202 -1.46 8.31 8.46
C ALA A 202 -2.46 9.22 9.17
N GLN A 203 -3.75 8.96 9.01
CA GLN A 203 -4.85 9.54 9.80
C GLN A 203 -5.36 8.58 10.87
N ARG A 204 -5.24 7.26 10.63
CA ARG A 204 -5.59 6.22 11.59
C ARG A 204 -4.57 5.09 11.51
N VAL A 205 -4.35 4.42 12.63
CA VAL A 205 -3.35 3.36 12.75
C VAL A 205 -3.94 2.15 13.43
N TYR A 206 -4.03 1.03 12.72
CA TYR A 206 -4.38 -0.25 13.33
C TYR A 206 -3.14 -0.97 13.84
N VAL A 207 -3.20 -1.48 15.05
CA VAL A 207 -2.16 -2.36 15.61
C VAL A 207 -2.54 -3.81 15.37
N MET A 208 -1.69 -4.53 14.65
CA MET A 208 -1.91 -5.95 14.35
C MET A 208 -1.06 -6.85 15.24
N ARG A 209 -1.72 -7.79 15.94
CA ARG A 209 -1.06 -8.84 16.73
C ARG A 209 -1.71 -10.18 16.42
N LYS A 210 -0.89 -11.19 16.09
CA LYS A 210 -1.34 -12.57 15.81
C LYS A 210 -2.57 -12.66 14.90
N GLY A 211 -2.56 -11.88 13.81
CA GLY A 211 -3.61 -11.89 12.79
C GLY A 211 -4.92 -11.18 13.16
N ARG A 212 -4.94 -10.38 14.21
CA ARG A 212 -6.09 -9.58 14.65
C ARG A 212 -5.69 -8.13 14.85
N PHE A 213 -6.58 -7.20 14.63
CA PHE A 213 -6.44 -5.85 15.14
C PHE A 213 -6.77 -5.82 16.63
N VAL A 214 -5.83 -5.33 17.43
CA VAL A 214 -5.96 -5.27 18.88
C VAL A 214 -6.30 -3.87 19.38
N SER A 215 -5.94 -2.85 18.61
CA SER A 215 -6.26 -1.45 18.90
C SER A 215 -6.26 -0.61 17.61
N GLU A 216 -6.90 0.54 17.69
CA GLU A 216 -6.83 1.63 16.73
C GLU A 216 -6.28 2.85 17.44
N LEU A 217 -5.24 3.49 16.88
CA LEU A 217 -4.51 4.61 17.47
C LEU A 217 -4.63 5.83 16.56
N ALA A 218 -4.59 7.01 17.18
CA ALA A 218 -4.30 8.22 16.42
C ALA A 218 -2.79 8.30 16.09
N PRO A 219 -2.38 8.95 14.98
CA PRO A 219 -0.95 9.07 14.65
C PRO A 219 -0.12 9.72 15.75
N GLY A 220 -0.71 10.67 16.49
CA GLY A 220 -0.06 11.33 17.62
C GLY A 220 0.32 10.39 18.77
N ASP A 221 -0.43 9.29 18.94
CA ASP A 221 -0.16 8.30 19.99
C ASP A 221 1.18 7.56 19.75
N LEU A 222 1.66 7.53 18.52
CA LEU A 222 2.94 6.92 18.16
C LEU A 222 4.15 7.70 18.67
N ALA A 223 3.97 8.94 19.10
CA ALA A 223 5.02 9.74 19.74
C ALA A 223 5.21 9.40 21.23
N ASP A 224 4.25 8.70 21.85
CA ASP A 224 4.34 8.27 23.26
C ASP A 224 4.96 6.86 23.35
N PRO A 225 6.21 6.74 23.89
CA PRO A 225 6.85 5.44 24.05
C PRO A 225 6.09 4.47 24.94
N ALA A 226 5.29 4.96 25.90
CA ALA A 226 4.52 4.10 26.79
C ALA A 226 3.36 3.43 26.05
N ILE A 227 2.65 4.18 25.21
CA ILE A 227 1.57 3.65 24.35
C ILE A 227 2.16 2.66 23.35
N VAL A 228 3.26 3.03 22.68
CA VAL A 228 3.92 2.14 21.71
C VAL A 228 4.36 0.83 22.35
N LYS A 229 4.98 0.90 23.52
CA LYS A 229 5.43 -0.27 24.28
C LYS A 229 4.27 -1.19 24.67
N GLU A 230 3.20 -0.63 25.20
CA GLU A 230 2.01 -1.39 25.58
C GLU A 230 1.35 -2.07 24.37
N GLN A 231 1.15 -1.29 23.30
CA GLN A 231 0.39 -1.74 22.12
C GLN A 231 1.19 -2.69 21.25
N LEU A 232 2.49 -2.50 21.08
CA LEU A 232 3.34 -3.42 20.30
C LEU A 232 3.91 -4.56 21.15
N GLY A 233 3.95 -4.43 22.49
CA GLY A 233 4.48 -5.47 23.38
C GLY A 233 6.02 -5.53 23.35
N ILE A 234 6.67 -4.37 23.26
CA ILE A 234 8.13 -4.20 23.28
C ILE A 234 8.61 -3.96 24.73
#